data_e26cc9edcd1a476e086daa5e810683fa
#
_entry.id   e26cc9edcd1a476e086daa5e810683fa
#
_cell.length_a   1.000
_cell.length_b   1.000
_cell.length_c   1.000
_cell.angle_alpha   90.00
_cell.angle_beta   90.00
_cell.angle_gamma   90.00
#
_symmetry.space_group_name_H-M   'P 1'
#
loop_
_entity.id
_entity.type
_entity.pdbx_description
1 polymer ?
#
loop_
_entity_poly.entity_id
_entity_poly.type
_entity_poly.pdbx_seq_one_letter_code
_entity_poly.pdbx_strand_id
1 'polypeptide(L)'
;MSTLQDQLDEITARTRELVQAERLAVGERAVEELFASGIEERILPVGSLAPEFALNDSRGRLVRSADMLALGPLIVKFFRGRWCPYCVTELEAWRELHGTLRERGVLMVAISPQTEQQNDFMVSQHALPFAVLRDPGCALAEKFGVAYTVPEYLREYYLSILINVPFVNGEASWRLPLPAIYVISPAGRVLFAEAHADFRVRPEPEEALAAATHST
;
A
#
# COMPACT_ATOMS: atom_id res chain seq x y z
N MET A 1 -7.87 -22.80 2.73
CA MET A 1 -8.01 -21.42 3.21
C MET A 1 -8.28 -20.56 1.99
N SER A 2 -9.11 -19.51 2.08
CA SER A 2 -9.35 -18.58 0.99
C SER A 2 -8.07 -17.77 0.76
N THR A 3 -7.72 -17.51 -0.49
CA THR A 3 -6.57 -16.67 -0.86
C THR A 3 -6.84 -15.21 -0.52
N LEU A 4 -5.83 -14.35 -0.56
CA LEU A 4 -6.06 -12.90 -0.43
C LEU A 4 -6.98 -12.42 -1.55
N GLN A 5 -6.71 -12.81 -2.80
CA GLN A 5 -7.54 -12.38 -3.94
C GLN A 5 -9.00 -12.83 -3.80
N ASP A 6 -9.28 -14.06 -3.31
CA ASP A 6 -10.65 -14.50 -3.02
C ASP A 6 -11.38 -13.56 -2.04
N GLN A 7 -10.68 -13.09 -1.00
CA GLN A 7 -11.26 -12.16 -0.02
C GLN A 7 -11.53 -10.77 -0.64
N LEU A 8 -10.65 -10.29 -1.52
CA LEU A 8 -10.83 -9.02 -2.23
C LEU A 8 -11.96 -9.10 -3.26
N ASP A 9 -12.13 -10.24 -3.91
CA ASP A 9 -13.21 -10.51 -4.86
C ASP A 9 -14.57 -10.55 -4.14
N GLU A 10 -14.62 -11.08 -2.92
CA GLU A 10 -15.82 -11.04 -2.07
C GLU A 10 -16.22 -9.60 -1.71
N ILE A 11 -15.25 -8.72 -1.37
CA ILE A 11 -15.50 -7.29 -1.15
C ILE A 11 -16.07 -6.65 -2.42
N THR A 12 -15.48 -6.99 -3.58
CA THR A 12 -15.93 -6.47 -4.89
C THR A 12 -17.35 -6.91 -5.20
N ALA A 13 -17.68 -8.21 -5.03
CA ALA A 13 -19.00 -8.75 -5.26
C ALA A 13 -20.05 -8.06 -4.37
N ARG A 14 -19.77 -7.96 -3.07
CA ARG A 14 -20.65 -7.27 -2.14
C ARG A 14 -20.82 -5.78 -2.46
N THR A 15 -19.76 -5.12 -2.91
CA THR A 15 -19.86 -3.72 -3.34
C THR A 15 -20.78 -3.56 -4.55
N ARG A 16 -20.69 -4.46 -5.53
CA ARG A 16 -21.56 -4.48 -6.71
C ARG A 16 -23.03 -4.71 -6.38
N GLU A 17 -23.33 -5.47 -5.35
CA GLU A 17 -24.70 -5.71 -4.88
C GLU A 17 -25.31 -4.48 -4.19
N LEU A 18 -24.49 -3.70 -3.47
CA LEU A 18 -24.95 -2.62 -2.60
C LEU A 18 -24.89 -1.23 -3.25
N VAL A 19 -24.05 -1.05 -4.25
CA VAL A 19 -23.79 0.26 -4.87
C VAL A 19 -24.45 0.34 -6.25
N GLN A 20 -25.12 1.46 -6.52
CA GLN A 20 -25.77 1.72 -7.80
C GLN A 20 -24.76 1.69 -8.97
N ALA A 21 -25.19 1.19 -10.14
CA ALA A 21 -24.34 0.99 -11.31
C ALA A 21 -23.63 2.28 -11.77
N GLU A 22 -24.29 3.43 -11.70
CA GLU A 22 -23.73 4.73 -12.06
C GLU A 22 -22.57 5.13 -11.15
N ARG A 23 -22.63 4.76 -9.86
CA ARG A 23 -21.56 5.01 -8.91
C ARG A 23 -20.39 4.05 -9.08
N LEU A 24 -20.67 2.78 -9.41
CA LEU A 24 -19.64 1.81 -9.76
C LEU A 24 -18.88 2.26 -10.99
N ALA A 25 -19.57 2.76 -12.02
CA ALA A 25 -18.95 3.25 -13.26
C ALA A 25 -17.92 4.37 -13.02
N VAL A 26 -18.09 5.20 -11.99
CA VAL A 26 -17.09 6.23 -11.60
C VAL A 26 -15.78 5.57 -11.17
N GLY A 27 -15.87 4.51 -10.38
CA GLY A 27 -14.70 3.75 -9.94
C GLY A 27 -14.01 3.00 -11.07
N GLU A 28 -14.78 2.35 -11.94
CA GLU A 28 -14.23 1.62 -13.12
C GLU A 28 -13.53 2.59 -14.07
N ARG A 29 -14.16 3.72 -14.40
CA ARG A 29 -13.53 4.78 -15.20
C ARG A 29 -12.19 5.25 -14.61
N ALA A 30 -12.13 5.41 -13.29
CA ALA A 30 -10.89 5.85 -12.63
C ALA A 30 -9.76 4.82 -12.75
N VAL A 31 -10.09 3.51 -12.69
CA VAL A 31 -9.13 2.42 -12.92
C VAL A 31 -8.67 2.42 -14.37
N GLU A 32 -9.58 2.52 -15.34
CA GLU A 32 -9.26 2.56 -16.76
C GLU A 32 -8.36 3.74 -17.13
N GLU A 33 -8.68 4.96 -16.65
CA GLU A 33 -7.86 6.16 -16.89
C GLU A 33 -6.47 6.03 -16.23
N LEU A 34 -6.40 5.48 -15.03
CA LEU A 34 -5.14 5.28 -14.34
C LEU A 34 -4.27 4.24 -15.05
N PHE A 35 -4.84 3.13 -15.53
CA PHE A 35 -4.15 2.15 -16.37
C PHE A 35 -3.67 2.80 -17.68
N ALA A 36 -4.53 3.52 -18.38
CA ALA A 36 -4.20 4.20 -19.64
C ALA A 36 -3.11 5.28 -19.48
N SER A 37 -2.88 5.78 -18.26
CA SER A 37 -1.80 6.73 -17.98
C SER A 37 -0.39 6.12 -18.02
N GLY A 38 -0.27 4.79 -18.15
CA GLY A 38 1.00 4.08 -18.10
C GLY A 38 1.65 4.08 -16.71
N ILE A 39 0.87 4.23 -15.63
CA ILE A 39 1.44 4.32 -14.28
C ILE A 39 2.16 3.03 -13.88
N GLU A 40 1.68 1.87 -14.34
CA GLU A 40 2.30 0.58 -14.04
C GLU A 40 3.70 0.43 -14.67
N GLU A 41 3.96 1.14 -15.78
CA GLU A 41 5.28 1.14 -16.44
C GLU A 41 6.31 2.00 -15.70
N ARG A 42 5.85 2.86 -14.77
CA ARG A 42 6.71 3.77 -13.98
C ARG A 42 7.14 3.20 -12.65
N ILE A 43 6.57 2.05 -12.24
CA ILE A 43 6.96 1.41 -10.96
C ILE A 43 8.45 1.08 -10.98
N LEU A 44 9.10 1.25 -9.84
CA LEU A 44 10.53 0.98 -9.71
C LEU A 44 10.82 -0.49 -10.05
N PRO A 45 11.60 -0.78 -11.10
CA PRO A 45 11.74 -2.16 -11.58
C PRO A 45 12.64 -3.01 -10.67
N VAL A 46 12.44 -4.32 -10.74
CA VAL A 46 13.32 -5.32 -10.08
C VAL A 46 14.77 -5.11 -10.55
N GLY A 47 15.73 -5.24 -9.63
CA GLY A 47 17.16 -5.01 -9.85
C GLY A 47 17.61 -3.57 -9.60
N SER A 48 16.69 -2.59 -9.56
CA SER A 48 17.02 -1.20 -9.24
C SER A 48 17.48 -1.03 -7.80
N LEU A 49 18.20 0.05 -7.51
CA LEU A 49 18.42 0.50 -6.14
C LEU A 49 17.15 1.18 -5.62
N ALA A 50 16.66 0.70 -4.49
CA ALA A 50 15.50 1.30 -3.84
C ALA A 50 15.86 2.66 -3.24
N PRO A 51 14.98 3.67 -3.35
CA PRO A 51 15.14 4.93 -2.65
C PRO A 51 15.24 4.73 -1.14
N GLU A 52 16.25 5.30 -0.52
CA GLU A 52 16.34 5.35 0.94
C GLU A 52 15.27 6.26 1.52
N PHE A 53 14.80 5.91 2.71
CA PHE A 53 13.82 6.71 3.42
C PHE A 53 14.09 6.81 4.92
N ALA A 54 13.59 7.89 5.49
CA ALA A 54 13.50 8.12 6.93
C ALA A 54 12.14 8.76 7.19
N LEU A 55 11.19 7.98 7.71
CA LEU A 55 9.79 8.37 7.91
C LEU A 55 9.38 8.11 9.37
N ASN A 56 8.43 8.90 9.86
CA ASN A 56 7.87 8.67 11.18
C ASN A 56 6.85 7.54 11.16
N ASP A 57 6.88 6.71 12.20
CA ASP A 57 5.83 5.74 12.47
C ASP A 57 4.57 6.41 13.09
N SER A 58 3.54 5.61 13.36
CA SER A 58 2.29 6.05 13.97
C SER A 58 2.45 6.71 15.37
N ARG A 59 3.60 6.55 16.01
CA ARG A 59 3.94 7.13 17.31
C ARG A 59 4.97 8.26 17.23
N GLY A 60 5.26 8.74 16.01
CA GLY A 60 6.23 9.80 15.76
C GLY A 60 7.70 9.37 15.86
N ARG A 61 8.00 8.07 15.96
CA ARG A 61 9.38 7.57 16.01
C ARG A 61 9.93 7.47 14.58
N LEU A 62 11.15 7.98 14.38
CA LEU A 62 11.81 7.93 13.08
C LEU A 62 12.28 6.51 12.77
N VAL A 63 11.84 5.97 11.61
CA VAL A 63 12.24 4.68 11.07
C VAL A 63 13.05 4.92 9.79
N ARG A 64 14.26 4.35 9.72
CA ARG A 64 15.16 4.47 8.58
C ARG A 64 15.25 3.15 7.84
N SER A 65 15.13 3.20 6.51
CA SER A 65 15.30 1.98 5.69
C SER A 65 16.68 1.35 5.85
N ALA A 66 17.74 2.14 5.99
CA ALA A 66 19.10 1.66 6.20
C ALA A 66 19.24 0.81 7.47
N ASP A 67 18.62 1.25 8.58
CA ASP A 67 18.67 0.51 9.85
C ASP A 67 17.95 -0.84 9.74
N MET A 68 16.84 -0.88 9.00
CA MET A 68 16.09 -2.10 8.78
C MET A 68 16.83 -3.07 7.85
N LEU A 69 17.37 -2.57 6.75
CA LEU A 69 18.13 -3.37 5.77
C LEU A 69 19.41 -3.96 6.36
N ALA A 70 19.99 -3.33 7.38
CA ALA A 70 21.12 -3.89 8.14
C ALA A 70 20.74 -5.16 8.94
N LEU A 71 19.45 -5.38 9.20
CA LEU A 71 18.95 -6.53 9.95
C LEU A 71 18.43 -7.66 9.04
N GLY A 72 18.06 -7.36 7.79
CA GLY A 72 17.57 -8.36 6.85
C GLY A 72 16.81 -7.75 5.66
N PRO A 73 16.25 -8.59 4.77
CA PRO A 73 15.40 -8.13 3.68
C PRO A 73 14.18 -7.37 4.21
N LEU A 74 13.75 -6.34 3.46
CA LEU A 74 12.66 -5.45 3.86
C LEU A 74 11.52 -5.51 2.85
N ILE A 75 10.32 -5.83 3.32
CA ILE A 75 9.07 -5.66 2.59
C ILE A 75 8.55 -4.24 2.83
N VAL A 76 8.35 -3.49 1.75
CA VAL A 76 7.76 -2.15 1.75
C VAL A 76 6.40 -2.23 1.08
N LYS A 77 5.33 -1.99 1.86
CA LYS A 77 3.95 -2.03 1.39
C LYS A 77 3.34 -0.64 1.35
N PHE A 78 3.09 -0.10 0.15
CA PHE A 78 2.32 1.13 -0.02
C PHE A 78 0.82 0.84 -0.01
N PHE A 79 0.03 1.66 0.69
CA PHE A 79 -1.41 1.54 0.74
C PHE A 79 -2.11 2.91 0.78
N ARG A 80 -3.36 2.96 0.35
CA ARG A 80 -4.12 4.20 0.15
C ARG A 80 -4.56 4.87 1.46
N GLY A 81 -4.94 4.06 2.44
CA GLY A 81 -5.42 4.54 3.73
C GLY A 81 -6.42 3.59 4.38
N ARG A 82 -6.76 3.85 5.64
CA ARG A 82 -7.67 3.05 6.48
C ARG A 82 -9.11 2.99 5.96
N TRP A 83 -9.48 3.94 5.11
CA TRP A 83 -10.80 4.02 4.48
C TRP A 83 -10.99 3.04 3.30
N CYS A 84 -9.92 2.38 2.88
CA CYS A 84 -9.91 1.45 1.76
C CYS A 84 -10.02 0.00 2.27
N PRO A 85 -11.17 -0.69 2.11
CA PRO A 85 -11.35 -2.03 2.64
C PRO A 85 -10.35 -3.04 2.06
N TYR A 86 -10.04 -2.94 0.78
CA TYR A 86 -9.01 -3.79 0.14
C TYR A 86 -7.63 -3.65 0.79
N CYS A 87 -7.26 -2.42 1.16
CA CYS A 87 -5.98 -2.18 1.83
C CYS A 87 -5.96 -2.73 3.25
N VAL A 88 -7.10 -2.62 3.96
CA VAL A 88 -7.25 -3.17 5.31
C VAL A 88 -7.12 -4.69 5.27
N THR A 89 -7.90 -5.36 4.41
CA THR A 89 -7.87 -6.83 4.25
C THR A 89 -6.47 -7.34 3.92
N GLU A 90 -5.76 -6.65 3.01
CA GLU A 90 -4.39 -7.01 2.66
C GLU A 90 -3.41 -6.86 3.84
N LEU A 91 -3.52 -5.78 4.63
CA LEU A 91 -2.67 -5.61 5.82
C LEU A 91 -3.00 -6.62 6.93
N GLU A 92 -4.25 -7.07 7.04
CA GLU A 92 -4.63 -8.16 7.93
C GLU A 92 -4.04 -9.51 7.47
N ALA A 93 -4.02 -9.79 6.16
CA ALA A 93 -3.32 -10.96 5.63
C ALA A 93 -1.82 -10.95 5.99
N TRP A 94 -1.17 -9.80 5.88
CA TRP A 94 0.22 -9.61 6.32
C TRP A 94 0.40 -9.77 7.83
N ARG A 95 -0.57 -9.35 8.64
CA ARG A 95 -0.56 -9.60 10.10
C ARG A 95 -0.50 -11.10 10.40
N GLU A 96 -1.30 -11.91 9.72
CA GLU A 96 -1.31 -13.36 9.93
C GLU A 96 0.04 -14.02 9.58
N LEU A 97 0.75 -13.48 8.59
CA LEU A 97 2.08 -13.96 8.17
C LEU A 97 3.25 -13.39 8.98
N HIS A 98 3.01 -12.46 9.89
CA HIS A 98 4.09 -11.78 10.63
C HIS A 98 4.99 -12.74 11.43
N GLY A 99 4.44 -13.80 11.98
CA GLY A 99 5.21 -14.87 12.64
C GLY A 99 6.24 -15.48 11.70
N THR A 100 5.81 -15.87 10.51
CA THR A 100 6.66 -16.44 9.46
C THR A 100 7.71 -15.45 8.96
N LEU A 101 7.36 -14.16 8.81
CA LEU A 101 8.34 -13.11 8.48
C LEU A 101 9.49 -13.08 9.50
N ARG A 102 9.14 -13.05 10.78
CA ARG A 102 10.14 -13.04 11.86
C ARG A 102 11.04 -14.28 11.87
N GLU A 103 10.46 -15.45 11.71
CA GLU A 103 11.22 -16.72 11.65
C GLU A 103 12.22 -16.74 10.50
N ARG A 104 11.90 -16.07 9.40
CA ARG A 104 12.76 -15.97 8.21
C ARG A 104 13.69 -14.74 8.22
N GLY A 105 13.66 -13.93 9.27
CA GLY A 105 14.48 -12.71 9.35
C GLY A 105 14.08 -11.62 8.36
N VAL A 106 12.84 -11.63 7.87
CA VAL A 106 12.29 -10.63 6.94
C VAL A 106 11.57 -9.56 7.73
N LEU A 107 11.89 -8.30 7.46
CA LEU A 107 11.22 -7.15 8.07
C LEU A 107 10.12 -6.60 7.14
N MET A 108 9.16 -5.89 7.73
CA MET A 108 8.09 -5.26 6.97
C MET A 108 7.74 -3.89 7.53
N VAL A 109 7.42 -2.96 6.61
CA VAL A 109 6.77 -1.69 6.90
C VAL A 109 5.60 -1.48 5.95
N ALA A 110 4.51 -0.87 6.45
CA ALA A 110 3.43 -0.35 5.63
C ALA A 110 3.54 1.18 5.56
N ILE A 111 3.28 1.77 4.40
CA ILE A 111 3.50 3.21 4.15
C ILE A 111 2.25 3.81 3.52
N SER A 112 1.77 4.91 4.09
CA SER A 112 0.65 5.67 3.52
C SER A 112 0.83 7.18 3.75
N PRO A 113 0.11 8.02 2.98
CA PRO A 113 0.15 9.47 3.18
C PRO A 113 -0.62 9.95 4.40
N GLN A 114 -1.46 9.10 5.02
CA GLN A 114 -2.33 9.51 6.12
C GLN A 114 -1.53 9.97 7.35
N THR A 115 -2.17 10.79 8.18
CA THR A 115 -1.54 11.35 9.38
C THR A 115 -1.12 10.25 10.36
N GLU A 116 -0.16 10.57 11.24
CA GLU A 116 0.28 9.65 12.30
C GLU A 116 -0.89 9.18 13.18
N GLN A 117 -1.84 10.08 13.49
CA GLN A 117 -3.05 9.74 14.25
C GLN A 117 -3.92 8.72 13.51
N GLN A 118 -4.09 8.86 12.19
CA GLN A 118 -4.86 7.91 11.38
C GLN A 118 -4.13 6.56 11.27
N ASN A 119 -2.80 6.59 11.20
CA ASN A 119 -1.97 5.38 11.23
C ASN A 119 -2.06 4.68 12.60
N ASP A 120 -2.01 5.42 13.70
CA ASP A 120 -2.12 4.85 15.05
C ASP A 120 -3.49 4.19 15.30
N PHE A 121 -4.55 4.85 14.84
CA PHE A 121 -5.89 4.28 14.87
C PHE A 121 -5.95 2.94 14.10
N MET A 122 -5.37 2.89 12.90
CA MET A 122 -5.33 1.68 12.08
C MET A 122 -4.52 0.55 12.73
N VAL A 123 -3.32 0.87 13.23
CA VAL A 123 -2.46 -0.09 13.97
C VAL A 123 -3.22 -0.68 15.15
N SER A 124 -3.89 0.16 15.91
CA SER A 124 -4.63 -0.28 17.11
C SER A 124 -5.87 -1.10 16.77
N GLN A 125 -6.66 -0.65 15.78
CA GLN A 125 -7.92 -1.31 15.39
C GLN A 125 -7.67 -2.69 14.78
N HIS A 126 -6.62 -2.84 13.97
CA HIS A 126 -6.32 -4.07 13.23
C HIS A 126 -5.18 -4.88 13.84
N ALA A 127 -4.69 -4.47 15.02
CA ALA A 127 -3.60 -5.12 15.76
C ALA A 127 -2.37 -5.40 14.86
N LEU A 128 -1.96 -4.42 14.03
CA LEU A 128 -0.86 -4.59 13.09
C LEU A 128 0.48 -4.69 13.84
N PRO A 129 1.25 -5.78 13.66
CA PRO A 129 2.48 -6.02 14.43
C PRO A 129 3.73 -5.38 13.81
N PHE A 130 3.60 -4.70 12.68
CA PHE A 130 4.66 -4.01 11.94
C PHE A 130 4.46 -2.49 11.94
N ALA A 131 5.53 -1.74 11.65
CA ALA A 131 5.46 -0.29 11.62
C ALA A 131 4.61 0.22 10.44
N VAL A 132 3.71 1.15 10.72
CA VAL A 132 2.95 1.89 9.71
C VAL A 132 3.51 3.32 9.68
N LEU A 133 4.11 3.69 8.54
CA LEU A 133 4.85 4.93 8.36
C LEU A 133 4.03 5.96 7.61
N ARG A 134 4.27 7.23 7.91
CA ARG A 134 3.67 8.36 7.22
C ARG A 134 4.56 8.84 6.08
N ASP A 135 4.02 8.92 4.85
CA ASP A 135 4.65 9.52 3.67
C ASP A 135 3.87 10.78 3.24
N PRO A 136 4.15 11.95 3.83
CA PRO A 136 3.42 13.17 3.53
C PRO A 136 3.51 13.52 2.05
N GLY A 137 2.36 13.83 1.41
CA GLY A 137 2.30 14.19 0.01
C GLY A 137 2.70 13.08 -0.97
N CYS A 138 2.81 11.83 -0.51
CA CYS A 138 3.31 10.69 -1.31
C CYS A 138 4.72 10.94 -1.86
N ALA A 139 5.59 11.61 -1.10
CA ALA A 139 6.92 11.97 -1.57
C ALA A 139 7.84 10.77 -1.80
N LEU A 140 7.72 9.74 -0.96
CA LEU A 140 8.42 8.48 -1.16
C LEU A 140 7.75 7.62 -2.23
N ALA A 141 6.42 7.53 -2.23
CA ALA A 141 5.67 6.81 -3.26
C ALA A 141 5.96 7.34 -4.67
N GLU A 142 6.21 8.65 -4.82
CA GLU A 142 6.65 9.26 -6.08
C GLU A 142 8.00 8.68 -6.55
N LYS A 143 8.97 8.54 -5.64
CA LYS A 143 10.29 7.97 -5.95
C LYS A 143 10.23 6.49 -6.33
N PHE A 144 9.23 5.78 -5.83
CA PHE A 144 8.92 4.39 -6.20
C PHE A 144 8.06 4.28 -7.47
N GLY A 145 7.66 5.40 -8.07
CA GLY A 145 6.85 5.43 -9.29
C GLY A 145 5.38 5.06 -9.10
N VAL A 146 4.89 5.04 -7.85
CA VAL A 146 3.53 4.56 -7.52
C VAL A 146 2.56 5.67 -7.10
N ALA A 147 2.97 6.94 -7.07
CA ALA A 147 2.10 8.03 -6.69
C ALA A 147 1.26 8.55 -7.86
N TYR A 148 -0.01 8.89 -7.59
CA TYR A 148 -0.90 9.54 -8.53
C TYR A 148 -1.76 10.60 -7.84
N THR A 149 -2.34 11.50 -8.63
CA THR A 149 -3.31 12.49 -8.13
C THR A 149 -4.72 12.04 -8.47
N VAL A 150 -5.60 12.01 -7.49
CA VAL A 150 -7.02 11.68 -7.66
C VAL A 150 -7.67 12.72 -8.57
N PRO A 151 -8.29 12.33 -9.71
CA PRO A 151 -8.95 13.26 -10.62
C PRO A 151 -10.19 13.88 -9.99
N GLU A 152 -10.57 15.09 -10.45
CA GLU A 152 -11.60 15.91 -9.80
C GLU A 152 -12.94 15.19 -9.66
N TYR A 153 -13.43 14.54 -10.71
CA TYR A 153 -14.69 13.79 -10.67
C TYR A 153 -14.68 12.66 -9.61
N LEU A 154 -13.50 12.05 -9.37
CA LEU A 154 -13.35 11.01 -8.36
C LEU A 154 -13.26 11.60 -6.95
N ARG A 155 -12.75 12.84 -6.79
CA ARG A 155 -12.79 13.57 -5.50
C ARG A 155 -14.22 13.85 -5.06
N GLU A 156 -15.06 14.32 -5.99
CA GLU A 156 -16.50 14.54 -5.73
C GLU A 156 -17.17 13.24 -5.31
N TYR A 157 -16.90 12.14 -6.02
CA TYR A 157 -17.41 10.83 -5.65
C TYR A 157 -16.95 10.41 -4.25
N TYR A 158 -15.66 10.52 -3.92
CA TYR A 158 -15.15 10.18 -2.59
C TYR A 158 -15.82 11.00 -1.49
N LEU A 159 -15.96 12.31 -1.68
CA LEU A 159 -16.66 13.17 -0.71
C LEU A 159 -18.12 12.77 -0.55
N SER A 160 -18.80 12.34 -1.62
CA SER A 160 -20.21 11.90 -1.58
C SER A 160 -20.43 10.62 -0.75
N ILE A 161 -19.37 9.83 -0.55
CA ILE A 161 -19.37 8.61 0.28
C ILE A 161 -18.54 8.79 1.57
N LEU A 162 -18.36 10.04 1.99
CA LEU A 162 -17.68 10.44 3.23
C LEU A 162 -16.18 10.10 3.28
N ILE A 163 -15.54 9.87 2.15
CA ILE A 163 -14.09 9.71 2.06
C ILE A 163 -13.47 11.07 1.76
N ASN A 164 -12.91 11.70 2.80
CA ASN A 164 -12.19 12.97 2.68
C ASN A 164 -10.67 12.72 2.75
N VAL A 165 -10.06 12.49 1.58
CA VAL A 165 -8.61 12.20 1.47
C VAL A 165 -7.76 13.32 2.07
N PRO A 166 -8.00 14.63 1.80
CA PRO A 166 -7.29 15.72 2.45
C PRO A 166 -7.32 15.68 3.97
N PHE A 167 -8.48 15.38 4.55
CA PHE A 167 -8.63 15.28 6.01
C PHE A 167 -7.83 14.10 6.58
N VAL A 168 -7.89 12.95 5.92
CA VAL A 168 -7.16 11.75 6.37
C VAL A 168 -5.65 11.93 6.25
N ASN A 169 -5.19 12.56 5.18
CA ASN A 169 -3.77 12.78 4.91
C ASN A 169 -3.19 14.02 5.62
N GLY A 170 -4.06 14.92 6.09
CA GLY A 170 -3.63 16.17 6.73
C GLY A 170 -3.03 17.18 5.75
N GLU A 171 -3.38 17.11 4.47
CA GLU A 171 -2.90 17.98 3.40
C GLU A 171 -3.85 18.02 2.20
N ALA A 172 -3.77 19.04 1.35
CA ALA A 172 -4.74 19.31 0.29
C ALA A 172 -4.42 18.68 -1.08
N SER A 173 -3.36 17.89 -1.20
CA SER A 173 -2.82 17.47 -2.51
C SER A 173 -3.69 16.46 -3.27
N TRP A 174 -4.60 15.75 -2.62
CA TRP A 174 -5.34 14.63 -3.20
C TRP A 174 -4.44 13.56 -3.84
N ARG A 175 -3.21 13.41 -3.34
CA ARG A 175 -2.29 12.37 -3.80
C ARG A 175 -2.48 11.09 -3.01
N LEU A 176 -2.42 9.97 -3.73
CA LEU A 176 -2.47 8.62 -3.19
C LEU A 176 -1.39 7.76 -3.85
N PRO A 177 -0.88 6.74 -3.15
CA PRO A 177 -0.10 5.69 -3.80
C PRO A 177 -1.03 4.67 -4.47
N LEU A 178 -0.57 4.04 -5.56
CA LEU A 178 -1.03 2.70 -5.89
C LEU A 178 -0.77 1.80 -4.68
N PRO A 179 -1.66 0.88 -4.37
CA PRO A 179 -1.30 -0.22 -3.51
C PRO A 179 -0.19 -1.03 -4.18
N ALA A 180 1.00 -0.97 -3.61
CA ALA A 180 2.19 -1.56 -4.19
C ALA A 180 2.98 -2.32 -3.14
N ILE A 181 3.69 -3.34 -3.57
CA ILE A 181 4.59 -4.10 -2.72
C ILE A 181 5.97 -4.18 -3.36
N TYR A 182 6.99 -3.97 -2.54
CA TYR A 182 8.38 -4.13 -2.91
C TYR A 182 9.08 -5.01 -1.89
N VAL A 183 9.97 -5.87 -2.35
CA VAL A 183 10.94 -6.57 -1.51
C VAL A 183 12.32 -6.01 -1.82
N ILE A 184 13.03 -5.59 -0.79
CA ILE A 184 14.33 -4.94 -0.91
C ILE A 184 15.36 -5.82 -0.19
N SER A 185 16.45 -6.16 -0.87
CA SER A 185 17.57 -6.92 -0.29
C SER A 185 18.35 -6.07 0.73
N PRO A 186 19.15 -6.68 1.63
CA PRO A 186 20.08 -5.95 2.50
C PRO A 186 21.03 -5.01 1.76
N ALA A 187 21.34 -5.31 0.48
CA ALA A 187 22.15 -4.45 -0.39
C ALA A 187 21.38 -3.29 -1.04
N GLY A 188 20.11 -3.08 -0.64
CA GLY A 188 19.25 -2.00 -1.16
C GLY A 188 18.68 -2.26 -2.56
N ARG A 189 18.77 -3.47 -3.11
CA ARG A 189 18.20 -3.79 -4.43
C ARG A 189 16.80 -4.34 -4.33
N VAL A 190 15.94 -3.91 -5.26
CA VAL A 190 14.58 -4.42 -5.42
C VAL A 190 14.64 -5.86 -5.94
N LEU A 191 14.08 -6.80 -5.18
CA LEU A 191 14.01 -8.23 -5.50
C LEU A 191 12.65 -8.61 -6.08
N PHE A 192 11.60 -7.89 -5.66
CA PHE A 192 10.22 -8.05 -6.11
C PHE A 192 9.56 -6.69 -6.15
N ALA A 193 8.73 -6.45 -7.15
CA ALA A 193 7.95 -5.22 -7.28
C ALA A 193 6.63 -5.53 -7.97
N GLU A 194 5.53 -5.16 -7.35
CA GLU A 194 4.19 -5.30 -7.96
C GLU A 194 3.27 -4.19 -7.50
N ALA A 195 2.57 -3.60 -8.46
CA ALA A 195 1.53 -2.61 -8.27
C ALA A 195 0.58 -2.63 -9.47
N HIS A 196 -0.72 -2.47 -9.22
CA HIS A 196 -1.75 -2.44 -10.25
C HIS A 196 -2.55 -1.14 -10.19
N ALA A 197 -2.92 -0.60 -11.35
CA ALA A 197 -3.86 0.52 -11.46
C ALA A 197 -5.22 0.15 -10.85
N ASP A 198 -5.62 -1.12 -11.03
CA ASP A 198 -6.77 -1.69 -10.33
C ASP A 198 -6.40 -2.00 -8.87
N PHE A 199 -6.84 -1.16 -7.97
CA PHE A 199 -6.59 -1.31 -6.53
C PHE A 199 -7.22 -2.55 -5.89
N ARG A 200 -7.98 -3.35 -6.63
CA ARG A 200 -8.60 -4.62 -6.19
C ARG A 200 -7.70 -5.82 -6.43
N VAL A 201 -6.72 -5.68 -7.32
CA VAL A 201 -5.77 -6.75 -7.65
C VAL A 201 -4.53 -6.67 -6.75
N ARG A 202 -4.14 -7.78 -6.17
CA ARG A 202 -2.97 -7.90 -5.29
C ARG A 202 -2.24 -9.21 -5.51
N PRO A 203 -0.89 -9.20 -5.41
CA PRO A 203 -0.15 -10.46 -5.28
C PRO A 203 -0.47 -11.12 -3.96
N GLU A 204 -0.38 -12.44 -3.92
CA GLU A 204 -0.43 -13.16 -2.65
C GLU A 204 0.80 -12.82 -1.80
N PRO A 205 0.65 -12.60 -0.49
CA PRO A 205 1.77 -12.25 0.38
C PRO A 205 2.94 -13.25 0.35
N GLU A 206 2.64 -14.52 0.10
CA GLU A 206 3.62 -15.60 0.00
C GLU A 206 4.58 -15.43 -1.18
N GLU A 207 4.16 -14.78 -2.27
CA GLU A 207 5.02 -14.51 -3.43
C GLU A 207 6.13 -13.52 -3.07
N ALA A 208 5.77 -12.42 -2.41
CA ALA A 208 6.74 -11.45 -1.92
C ALA A 208 7.65 -12.04 -0.83
N LEU A 209 7.10 -12.88 0.07
CA LEU A 209 7.89 -13.58 1.08
C LEU A 209 8.88 -14.56 0.44
N ALA A 210 8.48 -15.27 -0.61
CA ALA A 210 9.37 -16.16 -1.35
C ALA A 210 10.54 -15.37 -1.97
N ALA A 211 10.26 -14.22 -2.60
CA ALA A 211 11.30 -13.35 -3.15
C ALA A 211 12.28 -12.83 -2.10
N ALA A 212 11.80 -12.56 -0.87
CA ALA A 212 12.65 -12.12 0.24
C ALA A 212 13.63 -13.20 0.72
N THR A 213 13.29 -14.49 0.56
CA THR A 213 14.04 -15.62 1.13
C THR A 213 14.96 -16.32 0.13
N HIS A 214 14.76 -16.17 -1.16
CA HIS A 214 15.57 -16.83 -2.20
C HIS A 214 16.85 -16.05 -2.59
N SER A 215 17.14 -14.94 -1.95
CA SER A 215 18.24 -14.01 -2.31
C SER A 215 19.43 -14.04 -1.33
N THR A 216 19.58 -15.13 -0.59
CA THR A 216 20.73 -15.41 0.27
C THR A 216 21.81 -16.20 -0.45
#